data_93a400e8c8d1bff3e42beaa44890dc2d
#
_entry.id   93a400e8c8d1bff3e42beaa44890dc2d
#
_cell.length_a   1.000
_cell.length_b   1.000
_cell.length_c   1.000
_cell.angle_alpha   90.00
_cell.angle_beta   90.00
_cell.angle_gamma   90.00
#
_symmetry.space_group_name_H-M   'P 1'
#
loop_
_entity.id
_entity.type
_entity.pdbx_description
1 polymer ?
#
loop_
_entity_poly.entity_id
_entity_poly.type
_entity_poly.pdbx_seq_one_letter_code
_entity_poly.pdbx_strand_id
1 'polypeptide(L)'
;MQGFSQVPGIDYFDTYTPVAKLTSIRTVLALATHLDLELHQIDIKGAYLNGKLNDDETIYMHQPPGYANPALPHHVCCLCKTLYRLKQSSRHWYQKLVEILVKNLRFKLCEVDQAVFIKQSKKTLIIIVVHIDDCTIAMSTPSLIIELKVQIRNHVEITDLGELHWLLGIKVTRKREEQTIALSQ
;
A
#
# COMPACT_ATOMS: atom_id res chain seq x y z
N MET A 1 4.59 10.81 17.41
CA MET A 1 3.48 11.77 17.41
C MET A 1 2.28 11.24 18.20
N GLN A 2 1.46 12.11 18.78
CA GLN A 2 0.35 11.70 19.66
C GLN A 2 -1.01 11.88 18.93
N GLY A 3 -1.24 11.08 17.88
CA GLY A 3 -2.48 11.18 17.10
C GLY A 3 -3.77 10.86 17.87
N PHE A 4 -3.65 10.31 19.09
CA PHE A 4 -4.80 10.14 19.99
C PHE A 4 -5.35 11.47 20.55
N SER A 5 -4.56 12.55 20.50
CA SER A 5 -4.98 13.89 20.91
C SER A 5 -5.68 14.69 19.80
N GLN A 6 -5.72 14.17 18.58
CA GLN A 6 -6.41 14.83 17.47
C GLN A 6 -7.93 14.81 17.68
N VAL A 7 -8.56 15.95 17.38
CA VAL A 7 -10.01 16.18 17.55
C VAL A 7 -10.72 16.02 16.20
N PRO A 8 -11.73 15.13 16.09
CA PRO A 8 -12.53 15.00 14.88
C PRO A 8 -13.23 16.33 14.53
N GLY A 9 -13.25 16.69 13.24
CA GLY A 9 -13.85 17.93 12.75
C GLY A 9 -12.99 19.18 12.92
N ILE A 10 -11.80 19.06 13.55
CA ILE A 10 -10.81 20.14 13.69
C ILE A 10 -9.48 19.69 13.06
N ASP A 11 -8.89 18.59 13.56
CA ASP A 11 -7.58 18.11 13.12
C ASP A 11 -7.70 17.11 11.95
N TYR A 12 -8.85 16.48 11.78
CA TYR A 12 -9.13 15.56 10.68
C TYR A 12 -10.65 15.39 10.49
N PHE A 13 -11.08 15.08 9.27
CA PHE A 13 -12.49 14.90 8.92
C PHE A 13 -12.81 13.44 8.58
N ASP A 14 -11.92 12.75 7.86
CA ASP A 14 -12.15 11.39 7.41
C ASP A 14 -10.87 10.55 7.54
N THR A 15 -11.05 9.31 7.99
CA THR A 15 -9.95 8.35 8.22
C THR A 15 -10.14 7.04 7.46
N TYR A 16 -11.25 6.90 6.73
CA TYR A 16 -11.55 5.66 6.03
C TYR A 16 -10.47 5.33 5.00
N THR A 17 -9.99 4.09 5.06
CA THR A 17 -8.99 3.53 4.15
C THR A 17 -9.36 2.10 3.82
N PRO A 18 -9.52 1.76 2.53
CA PRO A 18 -9.69 0.38 2.11
C PRO A 18 -8.48 -0.47 2.49
N VAL A 19 -8.73 -1.63 3.07
CA VAL A 19 -7.75 -2.68 3.33
C VAL A 19 -8.29 -3.96 2.74
N ALA A 20 -7.44 -4.73 2.07
CA ALA A 20 -7.85 -5.95 1.37
C ALA A 20 -8.56 -6.93 2.31
N LYS A 21 -9.76 -7.36 1.90
CA LYS A 21 -10.53 -8.37 2.61
C LYS A 21 -9.86 -9.73 2.45
N LEU A 22 -9.89 -10.55 3.49
CA LEU A 22 -9.34 -11.90 3.43
C LEU A 22 -9.99 -12.75 2.32
N THR A 23 -11.28 -12.53 2.05
CA THR A 23 -12.00 -13.15 0.92
C THR A 23 -11.42 -12.77 -0.42
N SER A 24 -11.09 -11.49 -0.63
CA SER A 24 -10.46 -10.99 -1.86
C SER A 24 -9.07 -11.58 -2.05
N ILE A 25 -8.27 -11.64 -0.98
CA ILE A 25 -6.95 -12.28 -0.98
C ILE A 25 -7.07 -13.74 -1.41
N ARG A 26 -7.95 -14.51 -0.77
CA ARG A 26 -8.18 -15.93 -1.11
C ARG A 26 -8.66 -16.11 -2.54
N THR A 27 -9.54 -15.24 -3.03
CA THR A 27 -10.01 -15.26 -4.42
C THR A 27 -8.86 -15.02 -5.40
N VAL A 28 -7.99 -14.05 -5.14
CA VAL A 28 -6.82 -13.78 -5.99
C VAL A 28 -5.83 -14.94 -5.98
N LEU A 29 -5.58 -15.58 -4.83
CA LEU A 29 -4.74 -16.77 -4.75
C LEU A 29 -5.34 -17.96 -5.52
N ALA A 30 -6.65 -18.20 -5.40
CA ALA A 30 -7.34 -19.23 -6.17
C ALA A 30 -7.29 -18.95 -7.67
N LEU A 31 -7.49 -17.70 -8.09
CA LEU A 31 -7.39 -17.28 -9.47
C LEU A 31 -5.94 -17.43 -10.00
N ALA A 32 -4.95 -17.06 -9.19
CA ALA A 32 -3.55 -17.23 -9.51
C ALA A 32 -3.17 -18.71 -9.70
N THR A 33 -3.77 -19.59 -8.92
CA THR A 33 -3.60 -21.04 -9.07
C THR A 33 -4.22 -21.53 -10.37
N HIS A 34 -5.48 -21.16 -10.62
CA HIS A 34 -6.24 -21.59 -11.79
C HIS A 34 -5.64 -21.11 -13.13
N LEU A 35 -5.17 -19.86 -13.16
CA LEU A 35 -4.61 -19.22 -14.37
C LEU A 35 -3.07 -19.31 -14.43
N ASP A 36 -2.47 -20.03 -13.51
CA ASP A 36 -1.00 -20.16 -13.33
C ASP A 36 -0.26 -18.81 -13.33
N LEU A 37 -0.83 -17.80 -12.61
CA LEU A 37 -0.19 -16.50 -12.48
C LEU A 37 1.03 -16.57 -11.58
N GLU A 38 2.07 -15.80 -11.87
CA GLU A 38 3.16 -15.56 -10.93
C GLU A 38 2.65 -14.75 -9.73
N LEU A 39 3.15 -15.08 -8.54
CA LEU A 39 2.82 -14.40 -7.29
C LEU A 39 4.08 -13.82 -6.68
N HIS A 40 4.15 -12.50 -6.60
CA HIS A 40 5.26 -11.77 -5.97
C HIS A 40 4.74 -10.86 -4.88
N GLN A 41 5.66 -10.42 -4.01
CA GLN A 41 5.37 -9.49 -2.94
C GLN A 41 6.37 -8.34 -2.94
N ILE A 42 5.88 -7.15 -2.64
CA ILE A 42 6.69 -5.97 -2.35
C ILE A 42 6.16 -5.30 -1.09
N ASP A 43 7.07 -4.69 -0.34
CA ASP A 43 6.77 -3.85 0.81
C ASP A 43 7.06 -2.38 0.47
N ILE A 44 6.15 -1.48 0.82
CA ILE A 44 6.32 -0.04 0.59
C ILE A 44 6.98 0.58 1.81
N LYS A 45 8.19 1.07 1.65
CA LYS A 45 8.92 1.70 2.75
C LYS A 45 8.25 2.98 3.21
N GLY A 46 7.96 3.01 4.52
CA GLY A 46 7.40 4.19 5.14
C GLY A 46 6.09 4.65 4.50
N ALA A 47 5.18 3.74 4.19
CA ALA A 47 3.94 3.98 3.45
C ALA A 47 3.23 5.28 3.88
N TYR A 48 3.01 5.47 5.18
CA TYR A 48 2.36 6.67 5.70
C TYR A 48 3.16 7.97 5.50
N LEU A 49 4.49 7.89 5.34
CA LEU A 49 5.34 9.07 5.10
C LEU A 49 5.25 9.57 3.65
N ASN A 50 4.62 8.80 2.77
CA ASN A 50 4.40 9.17 1.36
C ASN A 50 3.10 9.95 1.16
N GLY A 51 2.16 9.92 2.13
CA GLY A 51 0.92 10.69 2.08
C GLY A 51 1.20 12.19 2.17
N LYS A 52 0.59 13.00 1.30
CA LYS A 52 0.61 14.46 1.41
C LYS A 52 -0.62 14.91 2.19
N LEU A 53 -0.46 15.90 3.06
CA LEU A 53 -1.59 16.63 3.63
C LEU A 53 -2.22 17.50 2.54
N ASN A 54 -3.53 17.69 2.58
CA ASN A 54 -4.22 18.60 1.69
C ASN A 54 -3.89 20.07 2.08
N ASP A 55 -4.08 21.00 1.17
CA ASP A 55 -3.78 22.42 1.42
C ASP A 55 -4.65 23.05 2.53
N ASP A 56 -5.82 22.45 2.80
CA ASP A 56 -6.75 22.84 3.88
C ASP A 56 -6.45 22.14 5.20
N GLU A 57 -5.54 21.19 5.25
CA GLU A 57 -5.14 20.46 6.45
C GLU A 57 -3.84 21.01 7.02
N THR A 58 -3.94 21.77 8.10
CA THR A 58 -2.76 22.31 8.80
C THR A 58 -2.55 21.54 10.12
N ILE A 59 -1.44 20.82 10.21
CA ILE A 59 -1.09 20.05 11.41
C ILE A 59 0.24 20.56 11.96
N TYR A 60 0.24 20.95 13.22
CA TYR A 60 1.45 21.34 13.93
C TYR A 60 1.90 20.25 14.91
N MET A 61 3.21 20.14 15.07
CA MET A 61 3.81 19.30 16.10
C MET A 61 4.97 20.02 16.79
N HIS A 62 5.20 19.70 18.03
CA HIS A 62 6.41 20.15 18.73
C HIS A 62 7.66 19.66 18.00
N GLN A 63 8.73 20.44 18.05
CA GLN A 63 10.02 20.02 17.53
C GLN A 63 10.44 18.70 18.20
N PRO A 64 10.91 17.70 17.42
CA PRO A 64 11.29 16.41 17.99
C PRO A 64 12.44 16.55 18.98
N PRO A 65 12.47 15.76 20.07
CA PRO A 65 13.61 15.73 20.99
C PRO A 65 14.93 15.45 20.24
N GLY A 66 15.95 16.21 20.52
CA GLY A 66 17.25 16.14 19.84
C GLY A 66 17.36 16.90 18.51
N TYR A 67 16.23 17.41 17.97
CA TYR A 67 16.18 18.21 16.75
C TYR A 67 15.58 19.61 16.98
N ALA A 68 15.40 20.01 18.24
CA ALA A 68 14.91 21.34 18.56
C ALA A 68 15.95 22.39 18.14
N ASN A 69 15.48 23.43 17.41
CA ASN A 69 16.34 24.53 17.02
C ASN A 69 16.58 25.46 18.23
N PRO A 70 17.83 25.59 18.73
CA PRO A 70 18.10 26.43 19.89
C PRO A 70 17.78 27.91 19.69
N ALA A 71 17.82 28.41 18.44
CA ALA A 71 17.48 29.79 18.12
C ALA A 71 15.97 30.05 18.10
N LEU A 72 15.15 28.99 17.99
CA LEU A 72 13.70 29.07 17.85
C LEU A 72 12.99 28.05 18.78
N PRO A 73 13.24 28.06 20.10
CA PRO A 73 12.81 27.01 21.02
C PRO A 73 11.29 26.89 21.16
N HIS A 74 10.55 27.96 20.90
CA HIS A 74 9.09 28.01 20.98
C HIS A 74 8.38 27.77 19.65
N HIS A 75 9.11 27.55 18.57
CA HIS A 75 8.52 27.27 17.27
C HIS A 75 8.05 25.81 17.18
N VAL A 76 7.02 25.60 16.41
CA VAL A 76 6.46 24.28 16.08
C VAL A 76 6.74 23.92 14.62
N CYS A 77 6.74 22.62 14.31
CA CYS A 77 6.85 22.15 12.94
C CYS A 77 5.46 22.11 12.31
N CYS A 78 5.28 22.75 11.17
CA CYS A 78 4.12 22.53 10.31
C CYS A 78 4.39 21.32 9.41
N LEU A 79 3.52 20.34 9.40
CA LEU A 79 3.70 19.13 8.62
C LEU A 79 3.28 19.33 7.17
N CYS A 80 4.15 18.92 6.24
CA CYS A 80 3.84 18.89 4.80
C CYS A 80 3.35 17.52 4.35
N LYS A 81 3.64 16.46 5.15
CA LYS A 81 3.28 15.08 4.88
C LYS A 81 2.77 14.42 6.14
N THR A 82 2.06 13.32 5.95
CA THR A 82 1.58 12.53 7.08
C THR A 82 2.71 11.81 7.81
N LEU A 83 2.48 11.51 9.08
CA LEU A 83 3.38 10.75 9.95
C LEU A 83 2.64 9.56 10.55
N TYR A 84 3.39 8.54 10.97
CA TYR A 84 2.82 7.44 11.74
C TYR A 84 2.07 7.95 12.98
N ARG A 85 0.94 7.30 13.26
CA ARG A 85 0.02 7.61 14.37
C ARG A 85 -0.88 8.85 14.18
N LEU A 86 -0.84 9.57 13.06
CA LEU A 86 -1.92 10.50 12.73
C LEU A 86 -3.16 9.72 12.27
N LYS A 87 -4.34 10.21 12.61
CA LYS A 87 -5.62 9.57 12.29
C LYS A 87 -5.85 9.44 10.79
N GLN A 88 -5.50 10.45 10.01
CA GLN A 88 -5.70 10.50 8.55
C GLN A 88 -4.55 9.92 7.72
N SER A 89 -3.45 9.45 8.33
CA SER A 89 -2.27 9.01 7.57
C SER A 89 -2.55 7.87 6.60
N SER A 90 -3.35 6.89 7.02
CA SER A 90 -3.72 5.76 6.18
C SER A 90 -4.51 6.20 4.95
N ARG A 91 -5.45 7.15 5.12
CA ARG A 91 -6.25 7.70 4.02
C ARG A 91 -5.38 8.44 3.00
N HIS A 92 -4.49 9.33 3.44
CA HIS A 92 -3.59 10.05 2.53
C HIS A 92 -2.62 9.13 1.81
N TRP A 93 -2.13 8.10 2.50
CA TRP A 93 -1.33 7.07 1.85
C TRP A 93 -2.13 6.34 0.77
N TYR A 94 -3.35 5.90 1.08
CA TYR A 94 -4.20 5.24 0.10
C TYR A 94 -4.48 6.14 -1.12
N GLN A 95 -4.76 7.42 -0.92
CA GLN A 95 -4.94 8.38 -2.01
C GLN A 95 -3.68 8.48 -2.89
N LYS A 96 -2.50 8.51 -2.28
CA LYS A 96 -1.22 8.49 -3.00
C LYS A 96 -1.03 7.20 -3.79
N LEU A 97 -1.39 6.07 -3.23
CA LEU A 97 -1.32 4.77 -3.89
C LEU A 97 -2.28 4.70 -5.09
N VAL A 98 -3.50 5.21 -4.94
CA VAL A 98 -4.48 5.32 -6.05
C VAL A 98 -3.93 6.24 -7.16
N GLU A 99 -3.30 7.35 -6.82
CA GLU A 99 -2.63 8.22 -7.80
C GLU A 99 -1.58 7.42 -8.59
N ILE A 100 -0.72 6.67 -7.92
CA ILE A 100 0.33 5.87 -8.55
C ILE A 100 -0.28 4.79 -9.44
N LEU A 101 -1.12 3.92 -8.87
CA LEU A 101 -1.59 2.74 -9.58
C LEU A 101 -2.64 3.09 -10.64
N VAL A 102 -3.60 3.97 -10.34
CA VAL A 102 -4.70 4.26 -11.27
C VAL A 102 -4.32 5.35 -12.28
N LYS A 103 -3.80 6.50 -11.81
CA LYS A 103 -3.53 7.62 -12.71
C LYS A 103 -2.26 7.39 -13.53
N ASN A 104 -1.16 6.94 -12.88
CA ASN A 104 0.13 6.82 -13.56
C ASN A 104 0.29 5.46 -14.25
N LEU A 105 -0.04 4.36 -13.57
CA LEU A 105 0.17 3.00 -14.08
C LEU A 105 -1.07 2.39 -14.77
N ARG A 106 -2.22 3.11 -14.79
CA ARG A 106 -3.44 2.75 -15.52
C ARG A 106 -4.10 1.44 -15.04
N PHE A 107 -4.02 1.16 -13.76
CA PHE A 107 -4.85 0.15 -13.11
C PHE A 107 -6.29 0.65 -12.94
N LYS A 108 -7.23 -0.29 -12.81
CA LYS A 108 -8.61 -0.04 -12.40
C LYS A 108 -8.81 -0.55 -10.99
N LEU A 109 -9.58 0.18 -10.19
CA LEU A 109 -10.03 -0.28 -8.88
C LEU A 109 -11.08 -1.38 -9.06
N CYS A 110 -11.03 -2.40 -8.21
CA CYS A 110 -12.10 -3.39 -8.12
C CYS A 110 -13.28 -2.77 -7.35
N GLU A 111 -14.49 -2.86 -7.91
CA GLU A 111 -15.70 -2.27 -7.31
C GLU A 111 -16.07 -2.90 -5.97
N VAL A 112 -15.80 -4.20 -5.80
CA VAL A 112 -16.17 -4.97 -4.60
C VAL A 112 -15.18 -4.76 -3.45
N ASP A 113 -13.90 -4.51 -3.79
CA ASP A 113 -12.82 -4.28 -2.83
C ASP A 113 -11.80 -3.29 -3.41
N GLN A 114 -11.87 -2.06 -2.94
CA GLN A 114 -11.03 -0.97 -3.42
C GLN A 114 -9.53 -1.12 -3.07
N ALA A 115 -9.17 -2.11 -2.26
CA ALA A 115 -7.77 -2.47 -2.03
C ALA A 115 -7.21 -3.45 -3.09
N VAL A 116 -8.02 -3.81 -4.10
CA VAL A 116 -7.64 -4.64 -5.23
C VAL A 116 -7.59 -3.80 -6.50
N PHE A 117 -6.46 -3.82 -7.17
CA PHE A 117 -6.20 -3.09 -8.42
C PHE A 117 -5.96 -4.07 -9.56
N ILE A 118 -6.60 -3.84 -10.69
CA ILE A 118 -6.58 -4.76 -11.83
C ILE A 118 -6.16 -4.00 -13.09
N LYS A 119 -5.22 -4.58 -13.82
CA LYS A 119 -4.86 -4.13 -15.16
C LYS A 119 -4.90 -5.31 -16.11
N GLN A 120 -5.74 -5.21 -17.12
CA GLN A 120 -5.95 -6.29 -18.08
C GLN A 120 -5.76 -5.77 -19.51
N SER A 121 -5.07 -6.55 -20.31
CA SER A 121 -4.95 -6.40 -21.75
C SER A 121 -5.29 -7.73 -22.43
N LYS A 122 -5.23 -7.78 -23.78
CA LYS A 122 -5.47 -9.04 -24.51
C LYS A 122 -4.53 -10.18 -24.15
N LYS A 123 -3.30 -9.85 -23.64
CA LYS A 123 -2.25 -10.83 -23.35
C LYS A 123 -1.78 -10.86 -21.90
N THR A 124 -2.19 -9.89 -21.10
CA THR A 124 -1.63 -9.74 -19.75
C THR A 124 -2.73 -9.42 -18.76
N LEU A 125 -2.77 -10.17 -17.67
CA LEU A 125 -3.56 -9.89 -16.47
C LEU A 125 -2.61 -9.58 -15.32
N ILE A 126 -2.82 -8.46 -14.66
CA ILE A 126 -2.10 -8.03 -13.46
C ILE A 126 -3.12 -7.70 -12.39
N ILE A 127 -2.98 -8.30 -11.22
CA ILE A 127 -3.78 -8.00 -10.06
C ILE A 127 -2.83 -7.61 -8.93
N ILE A 128 -3.06 -6.46 -8.31
CA ILE A 128 -2.34 -6.04 -7.10
C ILE A 128 -3.33 -5.99 -5.96
N VAL A 129 -3.03 -6.71 -4.89
CA VAL A 129 -3.79 -6.70 -3.63
C VAL A 129 -2.97 -5.96 -2.60
N VAL A 130 -3.55 -4.95 -1.98
CA VAL A 130 -2.86 -4.06 -1.05
C VAL A 130 -3.37 -4.22 0.37
N HIS A 131 -2.46 -4.40 1.29
CA HIS A 131 -2.72 -4.38 2.73
C HIS A 131 -1.74 -3.41 3.39
N ILE A 132 -2.12 -2.13 3.43
CA ILE A 132 -1.34 -0.99 3.95
C ILE A 132 -0.05 -0.77 3.13
N ASP A 133 1.06 -1.37 3.56
CA ASP A 133 2.40 -1.34 2.97
C ASP A 133 2.73 -2.61 2.18
N ASP A 134 2.12 -3.72 2.54
CA ASP A 134 2.26 -5.00 1.82
C ASP A 134 1.44 -5.01 0.52
N CYS A 135 2.10 -5.26 -0.61
CA CYS A 135 1.45 -5.43 -1.91
C CYS A 135 1.76 -6.82 -2.48
N THR A 136 0.71 -7.62 -2.68
CA THR A 136 0.81 -8.89 -3.41
C THR A 136 0.48 -8.65 -4.88
N ILE A 137 1.35 -9.10 -5.77
CA ILE A 137 1.22 -8.96 -7.21
C ILE A 137 0.98 -10.34 -7.82
N ALA A 138 -0.15 -10.53 -8.50
CA ALA A 138 -0.43 -11.68 -9.33
C ALA A 138 -0.37 -11.27 -10.81
N MET A 139 0.43 -11.96 -11.63
CA MET A 139 0.68 -11.57 -13.02
C MET A 139 0.84 -12.77 -13.94
N SER A 140 0.23 -12.71 -15.12
CA SER A 140 0.30 -13.77 -16.14
C SER A 140 1.60 -13.79 -16.94
N THR A 141 2.41 -12.72 -16.89
CA THR A 141 3.63 -12.59 -17.69
C THR A 141 4.82 -12.29 -16.79
N PRO A 142 5.64 -13.31 -16.45
CA PRO A 142 6.71 -13.17 -15.45
C PRO A 142 7.72 -12.07 -15.79
N SER A 143 8.08 -11.91 -17.05
CA SER A 143 9.05 -10.89 -17.49
C SER A 143 8.62 -9.45 -17.19
N LEU A 144 7.32 -9.19 -17.11
CA LEU A 144 6.78 -7.85 -16.82
C LEU A 144 6.73 -7.52 -15.32
N ILE A 145 6.94 -8.50 -14.43
CA ILE A 145 6.97 -8.25 -12.98
C ILE A 145 8.10 -7.29 -12.61
N ILE A 146 9.28 -7.50 -13.17
CA ILE A 146 10.45 -6.66 -12.91
C ILE A 146 10.17 -5.23 -13.39
N GLU A 147 9.62 -5.09 -14.58
CA GLU A 147 9.25 -3.78 -15.14
C GLU A 147 8.22 -3.07 -14.26
N LEU A 148 7.17 -3.77 -13.83
CA LEU A 148 6.15 -3.21 -12.94
C LEU A 148 6.75 -2.74 -11.61
N LYS A 149 7.64 -3.53 -11.00
CA LYS A 149 8.34 -3.15 -9.76
C LYS A 149 9.20 -1.91 -9.96
N VAL A 150 9.88 -1.78 -11.10
CA VAL A 150 10.63 -0.56 -11.46
C VAL A 150 9.69 0.64 -11.64
N GLN A 151 8.58 0.46 -12.33
CA GLN A 151 7.58 1.53 -12.48
C GLN A 151 7.04 2.01 -11.13
N ILE A 152 6.73 1.12 -10.19
CA ILE A 152 6.29 1.49 -8.83
C ILE A 152 7.42 2.20 -8.09
N ARG A 153 8.66 1.70 -8.18
CA ARG A 153 9.85 2.27 -7.53
C ARG A 153 10.15 3.71 -7.97
N ASN A 154 9.76 4.10 -9.17
CA ASN A 154 9.90 5.48 -9.64
C ASN A 154 9.01 6.47 -8.86
N HIS A 155 8.04 6.00 -8.11
CA HIS A 155 7.09 6.84 -7.36
C HIS A 155 7.25 6.74 -5.84
N VAL A 156 7.63 5.56 -5.34
CA VAL A 156 7.79 5.25 -3.91
C VAL A 156 8.92 4.25 -3.71
N GLU A 157 9.59 4.34 -2.58
CA GLU A 157 10.62 3.36 -2.22
C GLU A 157 9.98 2.03 -1.84
N ILE A 158 10.45 0.93 -2.45
CA ILE A 158 9.96 -0.42 -2.19
C ILE A 158 11.08 -1.38 -1.83
N THR A 159 10.76 -2.35 -0.99
CA THR A 159 11.55 -3.58 -0.81
C THR A 159 10.92 -4.68 -1.65
N ASP A 160 11.71 -5.29 -2.52
CA ASP A 160 11.27 -6.46 -3.30
C ASP A 160 11.46 -7.71 -2.42
N LEU A 161 10.36 -8.37 -2.09
CA LEU A 161 10.35 -9.60 -1.29
C LEU A 161 10.37 -10.87 -2.15
N GLY A 162 10.41 -10.72 -3.49
CA GLY A 162 10.45 -11.86 -4.42
C GLY A 162 9.12 -12.58 -4.55
N GLU A 163 9.17 -13.92 -4.68
CA GLU A 163 7.98 -14.76 -4.72
C GLU A 163 7.23 -14.75 -3.39
N LEU A 164 5.92 -14.91 -3.48
CA LEU A 164 5.04 -14.90 -2.30
C LEU A 164 5.18 -16.19 -1.50
N HIS A 165 5.75 -16.09 -0.29
CA HIS A 165 5.85 -17.20 0.67
C HIS A 165 5.09 -16.96 1.96
N TRP A 166 4.88 -15.71 2.32
CA TRP A 166 4.16 -15.30 3.53
C TRP A 166 3.25 -14.13 3.23
N LEU A 167 2.03 -14.19 3.73
CA LEU A 167 1.06 -13.12 3.57
C LEU A 167 0.27 -12.94 4.86
N LEU A 168 0.45 -11.80 5.53
CA LEU A 168 -0.25 -11.45 6.77
C LEU A 168 -0.14 -12.54 7.86
N GLY A 169 1.06 -13.10 8.04
CA GLY A 169 1.30 -14.18 9.01
C GLY A 169 0.82 -15.57 8.58
N ILE A 170 0.35 -15.70 7.34
CA ILE A 170 -0.07 -16.98 6.75
C ILE A 170 1.03 -17.45 5.80
N LYS A 171 1.50 -18.67 5.98
CA LYS A 171 2.45 -19.30 5.05
C LYS A 171 1.70 -19.71 3.78
N VAL A 172 2.27 -19.32 2.63
CA VAL A 172 1.76 -19.68 1.30
C VAL A 172 2.71 -20.69 0.67
N THR A 173 2.23 -21.89 0.44
CA THR A 173 3.01 -22.95 -0.23
C THR A 173 2.34 -23.30 -1.55
N ARG A 174 3.04 -23.06 -2.65
CA ARG A 174 2.54 -23.33 -4.00
C ARG A 174 3.18 -24.59 -4.57
N LYS A 175 2.36 -25.44 -5.17
CA LYS A 175 2.78 -26.59 -5.97
C LYS A 175 2.16 -26.45 -7.37
N ARG A 176 2.95 -25.97 -8.33
CA ARG A 176 2.47 -25.67 -9.69
C ARG A 176 2.02 -26.90 -10.44
N GLU A 177 2.76 -28.00 -10.33
CA GLU A 177 2.43 -29.26 -10.98
C GLU A 177 1.08 -29.83 -10.52
N GLU A 178 0.73 -29.59 -9.24
CA GLU A 178 -0.56 -30.02 -8.66
C GLU A 178 -1.65 -28.95 -8.83
N GLN A 179 -1.33 -27.79 -9.38
CA GLN A 179 -2.20 -26.61 -9.43
C GLN A 179 -2.83 -26.28 -8.07
N THR A 180 -2.03 -26.32 -7.00
CA THR A 180 -2.49 -26.09 -5.64
C THR A 180 -1.72 -24.98 -4.94
N ILE A 181 -2.42 -24.25 -4.06
CA ILE A 181 -1.84 -23.36 -3.05
C ILE A 181 -2.39 -23.79 -1.69
N ALA A 182 -1.50 -24.11 -0.77
CA ALA A 182 -1.82 -24.39 0.62
C ALA A 182 -1.53 -23.16 1.48
N LEU A 183 -2.47 -22.85 2.38
CA LEU A 183 -2.36 -21.79 3.37
C LEU A 183 -2.28 -22.42 4.75
N SER A 184 -1.24 -22.10 5.54
CA SER A 184 -1.06 -22.61 6.90
C SER A 184 -0.57 -21.47 7.83
N GLN A 185 -0.93 -21.62 9.10
CA GLN A 185 -0.45 -20.75 10.20
C GLN A 185 0.58 -21.50 11.02
#